data_3ed7a02e56a04a4c870a18e0c162dc21
#
_entry.id   3ed7a02e56a04a4c870a18e0c162dc21
#
_cell.length_a   1.000
_cell.length_b   1.000
_cell.length_c   1.000
_cell.angle_alpha   90.00
_cell.angle_beta   90.00
_cell.angle_gamma   90.00
#
_symmetry.space_group_name_H-M   'P 1'
#
loop_
_entity.id
_entity.type
_entity.pdbx_description
1 polymer ?
#
loop_
_entity_poly.entity_id
_entity_poly.type
_entity_poly.pdbx_seq_one_letter_code
_entity_poly.pdbx_strand_id
1 'polypeptide(L)'
;MNEKSIRDRLVEKGEEPRPPFQPTRVPEADALQNDLDNHPHAFVLACVMDRRVITETAWLIPYRLSQKLGGFSMQQLALLSEAEVKRLMTQPEPLHCYPDKMSRFLYLAVQRIANLYGGDAASIWAGTPTSAEVVYRFLEFDGVGPKIANMAANILVRDLQVPLADRTSIDISADAHVRRVFARLGLCTAGPPKEVERVIYKARALHPKYPGIMDLPCWDIGRKWCNAHRPVCSACYMKDLCPSSSWNK
;
A
#
# COMPACT_ATOMS: atom_id res chain seq x y z
N MET A 1 8.27 -26.66 -15.06
CA MET A 1 8.57 -25.23 -14.84
C MET A 1 9.00 -25.02 -13.41
N ASN A 2 10.05 -24.30 -13.15
CA ASN A 2 10.65 -24.25 -11.82
C ASN A 2 10.03 -23.10 -10.99
N GLU A 3 8.94 -23.41 -10.25
CA GLU A 3 8.29 -22.49 -9.30
C GLU A 3 9.30 -21.88 -8.31
N LYS A 4 10.29 -22.66 -7.90
CA LYS A 4 11.39 -22.20 -7.03
C LYS A 4 12.16 -21.03 -7.66
N SER A 5 12.54 -21.12 -8.93
CA SER A 5 13.28 -20.05 -9.60
C SER A 5 12.44 -18.77 -9.77
N ILE A 6 11.13 -18.91 -9.98
CA ILE A 6 10.20 -17.77 -10.04
C ILE A 6 10.14 -17.09 -8.66
N ARG A 7 9.93 -17.86 -7.59
CA ARG A 7 9.94 -17.37 -6.22
C ARG A 7 11.25 -16.66 -5.90
N ASP A 8 12.37 -17.32 -6.13
CA ASP A 8 13.70 -16.79 -5.78
C ASP A 8 13.97 -15.45 -6.47
N ARG A 9 13.61 -15.31 -7.76
CA ARG A 9 13.74 -14.05 -8.49
C ARG A 9 12.81 -12.95 -7.96
N LEU A 10 11.58 -13.29 -7.55
CA LEU A 10 10.66 -12.31 -6.95
C LEU A 10 11.14 -11.86 -5.56
N VAL A 11 11.66 -12.79 -4.75
CA VAL A 11 12.22 -12.47 -3.42
C VAL A 11 13.47 -11.61 -3.57
N GLU A 12 14.42 -11.99 -4.43
CA GLU A 12 15.62 -11.20 -4.73
C GLU A 12 15.25 -9.75 -5.09
N LYS A 13 14.26 -9.57 -5.98
CA LYS A 13 13.77 -8.24 -6.36
C LYS A 13 13.07 -7.50 -5.23
N GLY A 14 12.44 -8.21 -4.31
CA GLY A 14 11.82 -7.65 -3.11
C GLY A 14 12.84 -7.16 -2.07
N GLU A 15 14.02 -7.78 -2.03
CA GLU A 15 15.12 -7.46 -1.11
C GLU A 15 16.09 -6.39 -1.63
N GLU A 16 16.02 -6.03 -2.93
CA GLU A 16 16.89 -5.01 -3.51
C GLU A 16 16.78 -3.68 -2.74
N PRO A 17 17.91 -3.01 -2.44
CA PRO A 17 17.92 -1.66 -1.89
C PRO A 17 17.09 -0.71 -2.76
N ARG A 18 16.36 0.19 -2.13
CA ARG A 18 15.44 1.10 -2.80
C ARG A 18 15.75 2.56 -2.51
N PRO A 19 15.42 3.46 -3.45
CA PRO A 19 15.36 4.88 -3.13
C PRO A 19 14.28 5.13 -2.06
N PRO A 20 14.30 6.29 -1.39
CA PRO A 20 13.24 6.70 -0.50
C PRO A 20 11.85 6.51 -1.13
N PHE A 21 10.86 6.24 -0.30
CA PHE A 21 9.48 6.04 -0.75
C PHE A 21 8.94 7.30 -1.44
N GLN A 22 8.60 7.21 -2.72
CA GLN A 22 8.19 8.33 -3.56
C GLN A 22 6.90 8.00 -4.33
N PRO A 23 5.77 7.90 -3.62
CA PRO A 23 4.50 7.50 -4.24
C PRO A 23 3.92 8.58 -5.15
N THR A 24 4.22 9.87 -4.93
CA THR A 24 3.57 10.99 -5.61
C THR A 24 4.41 11.62 -6.72
N ARG A 25 5.72 11.47 -6.66
CA ARG A 25 6.71 12.18 -7.49
C ARG A 25 6.69 13.71 -7.29
N VAL A 26 6.07 14.18 -6.22
CA VAL A 26 6.12 15.57 -5.75
C VAL A 26 6.98 15.57 -4.50
N PRO A 27 8.20 16.16 -4.55
CA PRO A 27 9.19 16.01 -3.48
C PRO A 27 8.66 16.39 -2.09
N GLU A 28 7.89 17.48 -1.99
CA GLU A 28 7.34 17.97 -0.73
C GLU A 28 6.26 17.03 -0.18
N ALA A 29 5.45 16.44 -1.06
CA ALA A 29 4.45 15.46 -0.66
C ALA A 29 5.12 14.14 -0.23
N ASP A 30 6.13 13.69 -0.97
CA ASP A 30 6.88 12.49 -0.62
C ASP A 30 7.66 12.69 0.69
N ALA A 31 8.25 13.87 0.93
CA ALA A 31 8.89 14.21 2.20
C ALA A 31 7.91 14.14 3.38
N LEU A 32 6.70 14.69 3.23
CA LEU A 32 5.67 14.63 4.26
C LEU A 32 5.28 13.17 4.60
N GLN A 33 5.20 12.29 3.61
CA GLN A 33 4.84 10.87 3.80
C GLN A 33 5.98 10.06 4.46
N ASN A 34 7.23 10.48 4.28
CA ASN A 34 8.39 9.81 4.85
C ASN A 34 8.76 10.34 6.25
N ASP A 35 8.19 11.45 6.69
CA ASP A 35 8.46 12.04 8.00
C ASP A 35 7.60 11.37 9.09
N LEU A 36 7.98 10.16 9.46
CA LEU A 36 7.29 9.40 10.50
C LEU A 36 7.53 9.95 11.91
N ASP A 37 8.53 10.78 12.10
CA ASP A 37 8.86 11.38 13.41
C ASP A 37 7.94 12.56 13.74
N ASN A 38 7.65 13.41 12.76
CA ASN A 38 6.86 14.62 12.98
C ASN A 38 5.43 14.49 12.39
N HIS A 39 5.25 13.72 11.33
CA HIS A 39 4.01 13.61 10.58
C HIS A 39 3.54 12.14 10.35
N PRO A 40 3.60 11.23 11.35
CA PRO A 40 3.22 9.82 11.15
C PRO A 40 1.77 9.67 10.67
N HIS A 41 0.91 10.60 11.03
CA HIS A 41 -0.48 10.65 10.57
C HIS A 41 -0.62 10.89 9.06
N ALA A 42 0.35 11.56 8.41
CA ALA A 42 0.31 11.75 6.96
C ALA A 42 0.34 10.42 6.23
N PHE A 43 1.23 9.51 6.63
CA PHE A 43 1.29 8.16 6.11
C PHE A 43 -0.02 7.38 6.31
N VAL A 44 -0.57 7.39 7.53
CA VAL A 44 -1.81 6.67 7.86
C VAL A 44 -2.98 7.20 7.03
N LEU A 45 -3.13 8.53 6.95
CA LEU A 45 -4.20 9.16 6.19
C LEU A 45 -4.08 8.89 4.68
N ALA A 46 -2.85 8.87 4.13
CA ALA A 46 -2.63 8.48 2.74
C ALA A 46 -3.07 7.04 2.48
N CYS A 47 -2.74 6.10 3.37
CA CYS A 47 -3.20 4.71 3.28
C CYS A 47 -4.74 4.62 3.27
N VAL A 48 -5.42 5.33 4.16
CA VAL A 48 -6.90 5.37 4.20
C VAL A 48 -7.49 5.90 2.89
N MET A 49 -6.80 6.85 2.24
CA MET A 49 -7.24 7.45 0.97
C MET A 49 -6.95 6.54 -0.24
N ASP A 50 -6.09 5.52 -0.14
CA ASP A 50 -5.71 4.65 -1.28
C ASP A 50 -6.83 3.65 -1.64
N ARG A 51 -7.94 4.18 -2.12
CA ARG A 51 -9.13 3.40 -2.44
C ARG A 51 -9.78 3.82 -3.76
N ARG A 52 -9.78 2.94 -4.76
CA ARG A 52 -10.43 3.17 -6.07
C ARG A 52 -9.97 4.43 -6.79
N VAL A 53 -8.74 4.81 -6.58
CA VAL A 53 -8.07 5.94 -7.23
C VAL A 53 -6.65 5.49 -7.55
N ILE A 54 -5.98 6.18 -8.46
CA ILE A 54 -4.57 5.91 -8.71
C ILE A 54 -3.73 6.32 -7.48
N THR A 55 -2.72 5.53 -7.18
CA THR A 55 -1.86 5.69 -5.99
C THR A 55 -1.35 7.13 -5.85
N GLU A 56 -0.83 7.69 -6.92
CA GLU A 56 -0.28 9.05 -6.95
C GLU A 56 -1.29 10.10 -6.46
N THR A 57 -2.57 9.95 -6.81
CA THR A 57 -3.63 10.88 -6.36
C THR A 57 -3.93 10.69 -4.88
N ALA A 58 -4.09 9.45 -4.42
CA ALA A 58 -4.38 9.16 -3.01
C ALA A 58 -3.30 9.70 -2.08
N TRP A 59 -2.05 9.45 -2.42
CA TRP A 59 -0.90 9.83 -1.62
C TRP A 59 -0.58 11.33 -1.64
N LEU A 60 -1.10 12.09 -2.62
CA LEU A 60 -1.06 13.54 -2.63
C LEU A 60 -2.04 14.21 -1.67
N ILE A 61 -3.09 13.51 -1.21
CA ILE A 61 -4.18 14.12 -0.43
C ILE A 61 -3.68 14.76 0.86
N PRO A 62 -2.85 14.13 1.73
CA PRO A 62 -2.33 14.77 2.92
C PRO A 62 -1.57 16.07 2.63
N TYR A 63 -0.74 16.09 1.60
CA TYR A 63 -0.01 17.29 1.19
C TYR A 63 -0.96 18.40 0.70
N ARG A 64 -1.96 18.09 -0.12
CA ARG A 64 -2.95 19.07 -0.55
C ARG A 64 -3.79 19.62 0.61
N LEU A 65 -4.08 18.79 1.61
CA LEU A 65 -4.72 19.22 2.83
C LEU A 65 -3.82 20.16 3.64
N SER A 66 -2.53 19.85 3.75
CA SER A 66 -1.57 20.71 4.45
C SER A 66 -1.48 22.11 3.83
N GLN A 67 -1.52 22.18 2.50
CA GLN A 67 -1.55 23.46 1.77
C GLN A 67 -2.82 24.26 2.07
N LYS A 68 -3.99 23.60 2.10
CA LYS A 68 -5.27 24.27 2.40
C LYS A 68 -5.37 24.74 3.85
N LEU A 69 -4.70 24.07 4.78
CA LEU A 69 -4.73 24.34 6.20
C LEU A 69 -3.60 25.30 6.65
N GLY A 70 -2.58 25.52 5.81
CA GLY A 70 -1.37 26.24 6.19
C GLY A 70 -0.49 25.48 7.20
N GLY A 71 -0.70 24.18 7.35
CA GLY A 71 0.02 23.28 8.26
C GLY A 71 -0.60 21.90 8.26
N PHE A 72 0.05 20.93 8.95
CA PHE A 72 -0.44 19.54 9.00
C PHE A 72 -0.14 18.87 10.35
N SER A 73 -0.54 19.51 11.45
CA SER A 73 -0.41 18.89 12.77
C SER A 73 -1.65 18.07 13.14
N MET A 74 -1.45 17.01 13.92
CA MET A 74 -2.58 16.20 14.43
C MET A 74 -3.54 17.03 15.28
N GLN A 75 -3.01 17.97 16.08
CA GLN A 75 -3.84 18.88 16.90
C GLN A 75 -4.77 19.72 16.03
N GLN A 76 -4.26 20.29 14.93
CA GLN A 76 -5.07 21.06 13.99
C GLN A 76 -6.14 20.19 13.32
N LEU A 77 -5.77 18.99 12.87
CA LEU A 77 -6.70 18.06 12.22
C LEU A 77 -7.80 17.59 13.18
N ALA A 78 -7.46 17.30 14.46
CA ALA A 78 -8.40 16.81 15.47
C ALA A 78 -9.49 17.83 15.84
N LEU A 79 -9.23 19.12 15.65
CA LEU A 79 -10.19 20.19 15.89
C LEU A 79 -11.20 20.39 14.76
N LEU A 80 -10.97 19.81 13.59
CA LEU A 80 -11.88 19.95 12.44
C LEU A 80 -13.16 19.15 12.67
N SER A 81 -14.30 19.78 12.41
CA SER A 81 -15.59 19.09 12.29
C SER A 81 -15.66 18.24 11.00
N GLU A 82 -16.57 17.28 10.97
CA GLU A 82 -16.80 16.46 9.75
C GLU A 82 -17.18 17.35 8.54
N ALA A 83 -17.95 18.43 8.78
CA ALA A 83 -18.33 19.38 7.74
C ALA A 83 -17.13 20.16 7.17
N GLU A 84 -16.18 20.55 8.02
CA GLU A 84 -14.94 21.22 7.59
C GLU A 84 -14.04 20.28 6.81
N VAL A 85 -13.86 19.03 7.26
CA VAL A 85 -13.12 18.01 6.51
C VAL A 85 -13.77 17.78 5.15
N LYS A 86 -15.10 17.69 5.09
CA LYS A 86 -15.84 17.56 3.83
C LYS A 86 -15.57 18.74 2.90
N ARG A 87 -15.63 19.97 3.40
CA ARG A 87 -15.32 21.17 2.61
C ARG A 87 -13.90 21.15 2.05
N LEU A 88 -12.91 20.80 2.89
CA LEU A 88 -11.50 20.69 2.45
C LEU A 88 -11.32 19.63 1.36
N MET A 89 -12.03 18.52 1.44
CA MET A 89 -11.96 17.43 0.48
C MET A 89 -12.70 17.70 -0.83
N THR A 90 -13.65 18.66 -0.85
CA THR A 90 -14.52 18.92 -2.00
C THR A 90 -14.26 20.25 -2.70
N GLN A 91 -13.70 21.24 -2.01
CA GLN A 91 -13.58 22.62 -2.52
C GLN A 91 -12.12 23.08 -2.55
N PRO A 92 -11.74 23.96 -3.52
CA PRO A 92 -12.50 24.31 -4.73
C PRO A 92 -12.64 23.14 -5.69
N GLU A 93 -11.75 22.14 -5.62
CA GLU A 93 -11.74 20.94 -6.45
C GLU A 93 -11.73 19.70 -5.55
N PRO A 94 -12.43 18.63 -5.94
CA PRO A 94 -12.43 17.36 -5.20
C PRO A 94 -11.03 16.73 -5.16
N LEU A 95 -10.55 16.37 -3.97
CA LEU A 95 -9.26 15.70 -3.79
C LEU A 95 -9.32 14.19 -4.11
N HIS A 96 -10.53 13.63 -4.19
CA HIS A 96 -10.76 12.21 -4.45
C HIS A 96 -12.00 12.02 -5.34
N CYS A 97 -12.05 10.95 -6.16
CA CYS A 97 -13.20 10.66 -7.03
C CYS A 97 -14.49 10.28 -6.28
N TYR A 98 -14.40 9.96 -4.98
CA TYR A 98 -15.54 9.75 -4.08
C TYR A 98 -15.44 10.68 -2.86
N PRO A 99 -15.52 12.00 -3.04
CA PRO A 99 -15.11 12.96 -2.01
C PRO A 99 -16.00 12.90 -0.76
N ASP A 100 -17.31 12.68 -0.88
CA ASP A 100 -18.23 12.60 0.26
C ASP A 100 -17.92 11.41 1.18
N LYS A 101 -17.70 10.24 0.61
CA LYS A 101 -17.38 9.04 1.39
C LYS A 101 -15.98 9.11 1.98
N MET A 102 -15.03 9.60 1.21
CA MET A 102 -13.63 9.65 1.63
C MET A 102 -13.37 10.75 2.64
N SER A 103 -14.11 11.86 2.61
CA SER A 103 -14.05 12.87 3.67
C SER A 103 -14.50 12.32 5.03
N ARG A 104 -15.56 11.49 5.03
CA ARG A 104 -15.99 10.80 6.25
C ARG A 104 -14.92 9.84 6.76
N PHE A 105 -14.32 9.03 5.91
CA PHE A 105 -13.24 8.12 6.32
C PHE A 105 -12.02 8.88 6.83
N LEU A 106 -11.67 10.00 6.20
CA LEU A 106 -10.60 10.87 6.66
C LEU A 106 -10.91 11.43 8.06
N TYR A 107 -12.11 11.96 8.27
CA TYR A 107 -12.54 12.45 9.58
C TYR A 107 -12.47 11.36 10.65
N LEU A 108 -13.04 10.19 10.39
CA LEU A 108 -13.02 9.06 11.33
C LEU A 108 -11.59 8.58 11.62
N ALA A 109 -10.70 8.59 10.62
CA ALA A 109 -9.29 8.23 10.82
C ALA A 109 -8.58 9.24 11.74
N VAL A 110 -8.81 10.54 11.53
CA VAL A 110 -8.28 11.60 12.43
C VAL A 110 -8.79 11.41 13.85
N GLN A 111 -10.11 11.19 14.03
CA GLN A 111 -10.70 10.97 15.35
C GLN A 111 -10.17 9.69 16.02
N ARG A 112 -9.95 8.62 15.25
CA ARG A 112 -9.34 7.41 15.79
C ARG A 112 -7.91 7.66 16.29
N ILE A 113 -7.08 8.35 15.49
CA ILE A 113 -5.72 8.71 15.92
C ILE A 113 -5.76 9.58 17.19
N ALA A 114 -6.60 10.59 17.22
CA ALA A 114 -6.73 11.46 18.37
C ALA A 114 -7.15 10.73 19.65
N ASN A 115 -8.17 9.88 19.57
CA ASN A 115 -8.80 9.28 20.74
C ASN A 115 -8.15 7.97 21.21
N LEU A 116 -7.66 7.12 20.27
CA LEU A 116 -7.13 5.80 20.63
C LEU A 116 -5.60 5.73 20.65
N TYR A 117 -4.93 6.65 19.94
CA TYR A 117 -3.48 6.71 19.85
C TYR A 117 -2.90 8.00 20.48
N GLY A 118 -3.70 8.72 21.30
CA GLY A 118 -3.26 9.93 22.00
C GLY A 118 -2.80 11.07 21.07
N GLY A 119 -3.26 11.05 19.80
CA GLY A 119 -2.86 12.02 18.79
C GLY A 119 -1.53 11.67 18.09
N ASP A 120 -0.90 10.55 18.44
CA ASP A 120 0.34 10.09 17.80
C ASP A 120 0.09 8.81 16.99
N ALA A 121 0.03 8.94 15.66
CA ALA A 121 -0.16 7.82 14.76
C ALA A 121 1.03 6.83 14.75
N ALA A 122 2.23 7.24 15.19
CA ALA A 122 3.37 6.33 15.32
C ALA A 122 3.11 5.22 16.34
N SER A 123 2.22 5.44 17.30
CA SER A 123 1.77 4.42 18.26
C SER A 123 1.18 3.16 17.60
N ILE A 124 0.77 3.24 16.33
CA ILE A 124 0.29 2.07 15.55
C ILE A 124 1.41 1.02 15.39
N TRP A 125 2.65 1.46 15.28
CA TRP A 125 3.84 0.59 15.08
C TRP A 125 4.94 0.76 16.12
N ALA A 126 4.73 1.59 17.14
CA ALA A 126 5.72 1.81 18.20
C ALA A 126 5.90 0.55 19.07
N GLY A 127 7.11 0.39 19.65
CA GLY A 127 7.43 -0.68 20.58
C GLY A 127 7.69 -2.03 19.92
N THR A 128 8.04 -2.08 18.65
CA THR A 128 8.35 -3.31 17.90
C THR A 128 7.23 -4.36 18.01
N PRO A 129 5.98 -4.02 17.63
CA PRO A 129 4.86 -4.96 17.68
C PRO A 129 5.04 -6.09 16.66
N THR A 130 4.25 -7.15 16.79
CA THR A 130 4.15 -8.16 15.75
C THR A 130 3.54 -7.58 14.46
N SER A 131 3.87 -8.17 13.34
CA SER A 131 3.26 -7.78 12.06
C SER A 131 1.74 -7.96 12.07
N ALA A 132 1.24 -8.95 12.78
CA ALA A 132 -0.20 -9.18 12.96
C ALA A 132 -0.89 -8.02 13.69
N GLU A 133 -0.26 -7.48 14.74
CA GLU A 133 -0.80 -6.33 15.46
C GLU A 133 -0.87 -5.09 14.60
N VAL A 134 0.17 -4.82 13.80
CA VAL A 134 0.17 -3.65 12.89
C VAL A 134 -0.93 -3.79 11.84
N VAL A 135 -1.03 -4.94 11.18
CA VAL A 135 -2.10 -5.21 10.20
C VAL A 135 -3.48 -5.07 10.85
N TYR A 136 -3.66 -5.64 12.06
CA TYR A 136 -4.91 -5.54 12.81
C TYR A 136 -5.27 -4.08 13.11
N ARG A 137 -4.34 -3.28 13.63
CA ARG A 137 -4.56 -1.86 13.93
C ARG A 137 -4.95 -1.06 12.69
N PHE A 138 -4.37 -1.35 11.53
CA PHE A 138 -4.81 -0.74 10.26
C PHE A 138 -6.22 -1.17 9.84
N LEU A 139 -6.59 -2.44 10.05
CA LEU A 139 -7.93 -2.94 9.73
C LEU A 139 -9.05 -2.26 10.53
N GLU A 140 -8.73 -1.67 11.68
CA GLU A 140 -9.68 -0.94 12.49
C GLU A 140 -10.04 0.44 11.94
N PHE A 141 -9.31 0.97 10.96
CA PHE A 141 -9.67 2.22 10.31
C PHE A 141 -10.80 2.03 9.30
N ASP A 142 -11.80 2.92 9.39
CA ASP A 142 -12.92 2.91 8.46
C ASP A 142 -12.44 3.03 7.00
N GLY A 143 -12.90 2.12 6.15
CA GLY A 143 -12.50 2.07 4.75
C GLY A 143 -11.23 1.28 4.48
N VAL A 144 -10.46 0.90 5.48
CA VAL A 144 -9.29 0.04 5.34
C VAL A 144 -9.71 -1.43 5.35
N GLY A 145 -9.42 -2.13 4.27
CA GLY A 145 -9.59 -3.58 4.19
C GLY A 145 -8.24 -4.30 4.15
N PRO A 146 -8.23 -5.64 4.08
CA PRO A 146 -7.00 -6.44 4.11
C PRO A 146 -5.94 -6.00 3.09
N LYS A 147 -6.35 -5.59 1.88
CA LYS A 147 -5.42 -5.09 0.84
C LYS A 147 -4.65 -3.86 1.32
N ILE A 148 -5.36 -2.87 1.88
CA ILE A 148 -4.74 -1.61 2.32
C ILE A 148 -3.92 -1.83 3.60
N ALA A 149 -4.42 -2.61 4.55
CA ALA A 149 -3.69 -2.90 5.78
C ALA A 149 -2.36 -3.61 5.53
N ASN A 150 -2.35 -4.61 4.64
CA ASN A 150 -1.11 -5.28 4.24
C ASN A 150 -0.18 -4.38 3.43
N MET A 151 -0.70 -3.54 2.54
CA MET A 151 0.08 -2.54 1.82
C MET A 151 0.76 -1.57 2.80
N ALA A 152 0.04 -1.04 3.78
CA ALA A 152 0.60 -0.15 4.80
C ALA A 152 1.73 -0.82 5.59
N ALA A 153 1.50 -2.05 6.11
CA ALA A 153 2.52 -2.80 6.82
C ALA A 153 3.74 -3.13 5.94
N ASN A 154 3.54 -3.46 4.66
CA ASN A 154 4.63 -3.67 3.70
C ASN A 154 5.48 -2.41 3.51
N ILE A 155 4.86 -1.26 3.31
CA ILE A 155 5.58 0.02 3.12
C ILE A 155 6.35 0.38 4.39
N LEU A 156 5.74 0.25 5.58
CA LEU A 156 6.40 0.52 6.86
C LEU A 156 7.71 -0.27 7.00
N VAL A 157 7.69 -1.59 6.76
CA VAL A 157 8.88 -2.43 6.99
C VAL A 157 9.89 -2.38 5.85
N ARG A 158 9.43 -2.25 4.61
CA ARG A 158 10.27 -2.34 3.41
C ARG A 158 10.88 -0.99 3.04
N ASP A 159 10.06 0.07 2.99
CA ASP A 159 10.47 1.36 2.46
C ASP A 159 10.84 2.34 3.59
N LEU A 160 10.09 2.33 4.70
CA LEU A 160 10.27 3.23 5.83
C LEU A 160 11.09 2.62 6.99
N GLN A 161 11.53 1.36 6.82
CA GLN A 161 12.45 0.64 7.73
C GLN A 161 11.96 0.58 9.19
N VAL A 162 10.63 0.61 9.41
CA VAL A 162 10.05 0.47 10.74
C VAL A 162 10.31 -0.95 11.27
N PRO A 163 10.92 -1.10 12.46
CA PRO A 163 11.20 -2.40 13.04
C PRO A 163 9.93 -3.04 13.58
N LEU A 164 9.64 -4.27 13.15
CA LEU A 164 8.60 -5.12 13.71
C LEU A 164 9.22 -6.42 14.25
N ALA A 165 8.56 -7.06 15.21
CA ALA A 165 9.02 -8.33 15.80
C ALA A 165 9.10 -9.47 14.77
N ASP A 166 8.25 -9.44 13.76
CA ASP A 166 8.21 -10.40 12.65
C ASP A 166 7.60 -9.75 11.38
N ARG A 167 7.51 -10.54 10.30
CA ARG A 167 6.87 -10.16 9.04
C ARG A 167 5.89 -11.22 8.53
N THR A 168 5.57 -12.20 9.36
CA THR A 168 4.84 -13.42 8.97
C THR A 168 3.39 -13.16 8.61
N SER A 169 2.80 -12.11 9.16
CA SER A 169 1.40 -11.71 8.93
C SER A 169 1.24 -10.56 7.92
N ILE A 170 2.33 -10.13 7.28
CA ILE A 170 2.24 -9.17 6.17
C ILE A 170 2.03 -9.95 4.88
N ASP A 171 0.80 -9.98 4.42
CA ASP A 171 0.45 -10.65 3.17
C ASP A 171 0.76 -9.81 1.94
N ILE A 172 0.74 -10.46 0.80
CA ILE A 172 0.75 -9.79 -0.49
C ILE A 172 -0.59 -9.07 -0.71
N SER A 173 -0.53 -7.84 -1.21
CA SER A 173 -1.73 -7.02 -1.52
C SER A 173 -2.30 -7.45 -2.87
N ALA A 174 -3.13 -8.49 -2.89
CA ALA A 174 -3.63 -9.15 -4.09
C ALA A 174 -4.55 -8.25 -4.94
N ASP A 175 -4.02 -7.14 -5.45
CA ASP A 175 -4.70 -6.24 -6.39
C ASP A 175 -4.78 -6.83 -7.80
N ALA A 176 -5.35 -6.09 -8.75
CA ALA A 176 -5.50 -6.55 -10.14
C ALA A 176 -4.15 -6.81 -10.84
N HIS A 177 -3.09 -6.05 -10.49
CA HIS A 177 -1.75 -6.23 -11.04
C HIS A 177 -1.11 -7.51 -10.50
N VAL A 178 -1.10 -7.66 -9.18
CA VAL A 178 -0.53 -8.81 -8.48
C VAL A 178 -1.21 -10.11 -8.90
N ARG A 179 -2.55 -10.15 -8.90
CA ARG A 179 -3.32 -11.33 -9.34
C ARG A 179 -3.00 -11.75 -10.76
N ARG A 180 -2.97 -10.80 -11.70
CA ARG A 180 -2.61 -11.05 -13.10
C ARG A 180 -1.19 -11.59 -13.25
N VAL A 181 -0.23 -11.04 -12.51
CA VAL A 181 1.17 -11.47 -12.56
C VAL A 181 1.31 -12.87 -11.99
N PHE A 182 0.71 -13.18 -10.83
CA PHE A 182 0.71 -14.52 -10.25
C PHE A 182 0.14 -15.57 -11.20
N ALA A 183 -0.98 -15.25 -11.85
CA ALA A 183 -1.60 -16.14 -12.83
C ALA A 183 -0.70 -16.37 -14.06
N ARG A 184 -0.12 -15.30 -14.62
CA ARG A 184 0.75 -15.40 -15.81
C ARG A 184 2.09 -16.06 -15.51
N LEU A 185 2.60 -15.94 -14.31
CA LEU A 185 3.78 -16.68 -13.86
C LEU A 185 3.47 -18.16 -13.54
N GLY A 186 2.22 -18.59 -13.64
CA GLY A 186 1.81 -19.97 -13.36
C GLY A 186 1.83 -20.33 -11.87
N LEU A 187 1.87 -19.34 -10.98
CA LEU A 187 1.87 -19.56 -9.53
C LEU A 187 0.48 -19.92 -8.98
N CYS A 188 -0.58 -19.46 -9.61
CA CYS A 188 -1.95 -19.83 -9.28
C CYS A 188 -2.87 -19.73 -10.52
N THR A 189 -4.04 -20.34 -10.43
CA THR A 189 -5.09 -20.20 -11.46
C THR A 189 -5.77 -18.83 -11.36
N ALA A 190 -6.02 -18.21 -12.52
CA ALA A 190 -6.75 -16.95 -12.62
C ALA A 190 -8.25 -17.13 -12.41
N GLY A 191 -8.92 -16.03 -12.13
CA GLY A 191 -10.37 -15.88 -12.15
C GLY A 191 -11.10 -16.26 -10.85
N PRO A 192 -12.37 -15.75 -10.72
CA PRO A 192 -13.24 -16.06 -9.60
C PRO A 192 -13.69 -17.52 -9.60
N PRO A 193 -14.23 -18.04 -8.48
CA PRO A 193 -14.19 -17.42 -7.15
C PRO A 193 -12.81 -17.59 -6.47
N LYS A 194 -12.55 -16.86 -5.39
CA LYS A 194 -11.39 -17.05 -4.50
C LYS A 194 -10.01 -16.75 -5.14
N GLU A 195 -9.96 -15.92 -6.17
CA GLU A 195 -8.67 -15.55 -6.79
C GLU A 195 -7.75 -14.81 -5.82
N VAL A 196 -8.30 -13.93 -4.98
CA VAL A 196 -7.55 -13.17 -3.96
C VAL A 196 -6.93 -14.12 -2.94
N GLU A 197 -7.73 -15.03 -2.40
CA GLU A 197 -7.28 -16.01 -1.41
C GLU A 197 -6.22 -16.94 -1.98
N ARG A 198 -6.38 -17.40 -3.22
CA ARG A 198 -5.35 -18.24 -3.88
C ARG A 198 -4.01 -17.53 -3.99
N VAL A 199 -3.99 -16.25 -4.32
CA VAL A 199 -2.75 -15.47 -4.38
C VAL A 199 -2.12 -15.32 -3.01
N ILE A 200 -2.91 -14.97 -1.99
CA ILE A 200 -2.44 -14.78 -0.61
C ILE A 200 -1.85 -16.10 -0.08
N TYR A 201 -2.61 -17.20 -0.12
CA TYR A 201 -2.14 -18.48 0.39
C TYR A 201 -0.97 -19.05 -0.41
N LYS A 202 -0.91 -18.77 -1.71
CA LYS A 202 0.25 -19.15 -2.52
C LYS A 202 1.50 -18.37 -2.11
N ALA A 203 1.38 -17.06 -1.89
CA ALA A 203 2.50 -16.24 -1.40
C ALA A 203 3.00 -16.73 -0.03
N ARG A 204 2.10 -17.06 0.90
CA ARG A 204 2.44 -17.64 2.18
C ARG A 204 3.18 -18.99 2.05
N ALA A 205 2.76 -19.85 1.11
CA ALA A 205 3.44 -21.12 0.85
C ALA A 205 4.82 -20.94 0.23
N LEU A 206 4.99 -19.94 -0.63
CA LEU A 206 6.26 -19.64 -1.28
C LEU A 206 7.28 -18.99 -0.34
N HIS A 207 6.84 -18.08 0.54
CA HIS A 207 7.72 -17.37 1.47
C HIS A 207 7.02 -17.11 2.81
N PRO A 208 6.92 -18.13 3.70
CA PRO A 208 6.12 -18.05 4.94
C PRO A 208 6.62 -17.02 5.96
N LYS A 209 7.93 -16.68 5.94
CA LYS A 209 8.50 -15.71 6.87
C LYS A 209 8.13 -14.26 6.54
N TYR A 210 7.85 -13.97 5.26
CA TYR A 210 7.44 -12.65 4.78
C TYR A 210 6.71 -12.78 3.44
N PRO A 211 5.43 -13.18 3.41
CA PRO A 211 4.67 -13.35 2.17
C PRO A 211 4.61 -12.07 1.31
N GLY A 212 4.55 -10.91 1.98
CA GLY A 212 4.49 -9.59 1.36
C GLY A 212 5.75 -9.16 0.60
N ILE A 213 6.89 -9.87 0.75
CA ILE A 213 8.13 -9.53 0.04
C ILE A 213 7.96 -9.48 -1.49
N MET A 214 7.06 -10.31 -2.02
CA MET A 214 6.77 -10.40 -3.45
C MET A 214 5.75 -9.36 -3.95
N ASP A 215 5.16 -8.58 -3.04
CA ASP A 215 4.08 -7.62 -3.37
C ASP A 215 4.54 -6.59 -4.40
N LEU A 216 5.54 -5.81 -4.06
CA LEU A 216 6.02 -4.74 -4.92
C LEU A 216 6.67 -5.24 -6.22
N PRO A 217 7.48 -6.32 -6.23
CA PRO A 217 7.95 -6.92 -7.49
C PRO A 217 6.82 -7.28 -8.44
N CYS A 218 5.75 -7.89 -7.95
CA CYS A 218 4.60 -8.25 -8.77
C CYS A 218 3.79 -7.03 -9.23
N TRP A 219 3.62 -6.05 -8.36
CA TRP A 219 2.95 -4.79 -8.69
C TRP A 219 3.72 -4.02 -9.77
N ASP A 220 5.04 -3.91 -9.63
CA ASP A 220 5.93 -3.29 -10.60
C ASP A 220 5.86 -3.99 -11.96
N ILE A 221 5.95 -5.31 -11.99
CA ILE A 221 5.80 -6.10 -13.22
C ILE A 221 4.46 -5.78 -13.87
N GLY A 222 3.39 -5.78 -13.08
CA GLY A 222 2.03 -5.56 -13.55
C GLY A 222 1.80 -4.17 -14.13
N ARG A 223 2.46 -3.14 -13.59
CA ARG A 223 2.39 -1.76 -14.08
C ARG A 223 3.30 -1.48 -15.27
N LYS A 224 4.53 -1.95 -15.20
CA LYS A 224 5.57 -1.57 -16.17
C LYS A 224 5.50 -2.40 -17.46
N TRP A 225 5.30 -3.71 -17.34
CA TRP A 225 5.43 -4.62 -18.48
C TRP A 225 4.25 -5.56 -18.69
N CYS A 226 3.70 -6.11 -17.64
CA CYS A 226 2.66 -7.15 -17.71
C CYS A 226 1.25 -6.55 -17.66
N ASN A 227 0.95 -5.56 -18.54
CA ASN A 227 -0.39 -4.98 -18.61
C ASN A 227 -1.44 -5.98 -19.13
N ALA A 228 -2.73 -5.64 -18.99
CA ALA A 228 -3.82 -6.58 -19.25
C ALA A 228 -3.89 -7.02 -20.72
N HIS A 229 -3.74 -6.09 -21.66
CA HIS A 229 -4.02 -6.31 -23.08
C HIS A 229 -2.77 -6.50 -23.94
N ARG A 230 -1.72 -5.74 -23.69
CA ARG A 230 -0.50 -5.73 -24.51
C ARG A 230 0.75 -5.79 -23.63
N PRO A 231 1.11 -6.97 -23.09
CA PRO A 231 2.29 -7.10 -22.24
C PRO A 231 3.57 -6.91 -23.08
N VAL A 232 4.56 -6.22 -22.49
CA VAL A 232 5.88 -5.98 -23.09
C VAL A 232 6.85 -7.00 -22.49
N CYS A 233 6.70 -8.27 -22.89
CA CYS A 233 7.45 -9.38 -22.30
C CYS A 233 8.97 -9.25 -22.52
N SER A 234 9.42 -8.69 -23.65
CA SER A 234 10.85 -8.52 -23.97
C SER A 234 11.61 -7.65 -22.96
N ALA A 235 10.93 -6.69 -22.32
CA ALA A 235 11.50 -5.81 -21.31
C ALA A 235 11.35 -6.32 -19.87
N CYS A 236 10.55 -7.38 -19.65
CA CYS A 236 10.28 -7.92 -18.33
C CYS A 236 11.43 -8.79 -17.83
N TYR A 237 11.93 -8.53 -16.62
CA TYR A 237 13.01 -9.34 -16.04
C TYR A 237 12.61 -10.79 -15.72
N MET A 238 11.31 -11.10 -15.75
CA MET A 238 10.78 -12.47 -15.59
C MET A 238 10.61 -13.22 -16.90
N LYS A 239 10.94 -12.63 -18.06
CA LYS A 239 10.64 -13.18 -19.39
C LYS A 239 11.09 -14.62 -19.59
N ASP A 240 12.28 -14.96 -19.09
CA ASP A 240 12.89 -16.30 -19.26
C ASP A 240 12.24 -17.37 -18.37
N LEU A 241 11.60 -16.95 -17.27
CA LEU A 241 10.94 -17.83 -16.31
C LEU A 241 9.42 -17.86 -16.47
N CYS A 242 8.84 -16.89 -17.19
CA CYS A 242 7.39 -16.73 -17.28
C CYS A 242 6.79 -17.66 -18.35
N PRO A 243 5.89 -18.59 -17.99
CA PRO A 243 5.27 -19.50 -18.95
C PRO A 243 4.35 -18.81 -19.95
N SER A 244 3.82 -17.64 -19.58
CA SER A 244 2.95 -16.85 -20.46
C SER A 244 3.71 -15.85 -21.31
N SER A 245 5.05 -15.85 -21.25
CA SER A 245 5.86 -14.92 -22.01
C SER A 245 5.80 -15.21 -23.51
N SER A 246 5.48 -14.19 -24.31
CA SER A 246 5.60 -14.28 -25.77
C SER A 246 7.05 -14.37 -26.25
N TRP A 247 8.03 -14.11 -25.37
CA TRP A 247 9.47 -14.27 -25.65
C TRP A 247 9.87 -15.76 -25.78
N ASN A 248 9.12 -16.63 -25.08
CA ASN A 248 9.38 -18.08 -25.07
C ASN A 248 8.53 -18.85 -26.09
N LYS A 249 7.80 -18.16 -26.95
CA LYS A 249 7.03 -18.71 -28.07
C LYS A 249 7.71 -18.34 -29.37
#